data_7897ad4da975fbf91f25dc6b6e2dde78
#
_entry.id   7897ad4da975fbf91f25dc6b6e2dde78
#
_cell.length_a   1.000
_cell.length_b   1.000
_cell.length_c   1.000
_cell.angle_alpha   90.00
_cell.angle_beta   90.00
_cell.angle_gamma   90.00
#
_symmetry.space_group_name_H-M   'P 1'
#
loop_
_entity.id
_entity.type
_entity.pdbx_description
1 polymer ?
#
loop_
_entity_poly.entity_id
_entity_poly.type
_entity_poly.pdbx_seq_one_letter_code
_entity_poly.pdbx_strand_id
1 'polypeptide(L)'
;MLRYAITQRTLFSGNDRLQQDALVRQAARWATEGIDFIQLREKDLTPFDLILLTRKILEAIANSSTRLLISSSPGIAITTAAHGVHLTSAPNQPTATQIRHRYAQASLPDPIITVSCHTLAEVEQARTQPITAILFAPVFEKSISGQHVAPGTGLDHLREACTAAAPIPVFALGGVTLDNTPQCLAAGAAGIAGIRLFHHTDRL
;
A
#
# COMPACT_ATOMS: atom_id res chain seq x y z
N MET A 1 15.26 1.93 -5.46
CA MET A 1 13.83 2.25 -5.68
C MET A 1 13.00 1.32 -4.83
N LEU A 2 12.12 1.86 -4.02
CA LEU A 2 11.16 1.08 -3.21
C LEU A 2 9.95 0.64 -4.05
N ARG A 3 9.40 -0.55 -3.73
CA ARG A 3 8.26 -1.15 -4.43
C ARG A 3 7.13 -1.47 -3.45
N TYR A 4 5.94 -1.01 -3.74
CA TYR A 4 4.78 -1.10 -2.86
C TYR A 4 3.60 -1.78 -3.60
N ALA A 5 3.35 -3.05 -3.31
CA ALA A 5 2.26 -3.81 -3.91
C ALA A 5 0.97 -3.63 -3.10
N ILE A 6 -0.14 -3.40 -3.79
CA ILE A 6 -1.47 -3.30 -3.18
C ILE A 6 -2.29 -4.50 -3.66
N THR A 7 -2.90 -5.23 -2.74
CA THR A 7 -3.65 -6.44 -3.08
C THR A 7 -5.02 -6.14 -3.68
N GLN A 8 -5.46 -7.02 -4.54
CA GLN A 8 -6.82 -7.13 -5.05
C GLN A 8 -7.04 -8.59 -5.48
N ARG A 9 -7.53 -9.45 -4.57
CA ARG A 9 -7.69 -10.88 -4.84
C ARG A 9 -8.62 -11.20 -6.00
N THR A 10 -9.60 -10.32 -6.27
CA THR A 10 -10.53 -10.47 -7.40
C THR A 10 -9.88 -10.38 -8.78
N LEU A 11 -8.59 -10.10 -8.87
CA LEU A 11 -7.82 -10.22 -10.11
C LEU A 11 -7.46 -11.68 -10.44
N PHE A 12 -7.56 -12.59 -9.48
CA PHE A 12 -7.37 -14.02 -9.70
C PHE A 12 -8.69 -14.69 -10.06
N SER A 13 -8.62 -15.72 -10.90
CA SER A 13 -9.76 -16.52 -11.29
C SER A 13 -10.22 -17.46 -10.16
N GLY A 14 -11.46 -17.90 -10.24
CA GLY A 14 -12.04 -18.87 -9.31
C GLY A 14 -12.93 -18.27 -8.23
N ASN A 15 -13.32 -19.11 -7.28
CA ASN A 15 -14.12 -18.70 -6.13
C ASN A 15 -13.25 -17.99 -5.07
N ASP A 16 -13.88 -17.42 -4.07
CA ASP A 16 -13.21 -16.60 -3.03
C ASP A 16 -12.03 -17.33 -2.36
N ARG A 17 -12.19 -18.63 -2.03
CA ARG A 17 -11.13 -19.44 -1.43
C ARG A 17 -9.92 -19.57 -2.36
N LEU A 18 -10.13 -19.86 -3.63
CA LEU A 18 -9.06 -19.98 -4.63
C LEU A 18 -8.35 -18.64 -4.84
N GLN A 19 -9.10 -17.54 -4.84
CA GLN A 19 -8.55 -16.19 -4.93
C GLN A 19 -7.69 -15.83 -3.72
N GLN A 20 -8.13 -16.18 -2.50
CA GLN A 20 -7.33 -15.98 -1.29
C GLN A 20 -6.04 -16.82 -1.31
N ASP A 21 -6.11 -18.09 -1.69
CA ASP A 21 -4.94 -18.96 -1.78
C ASP A 21 -3.97 -18.48 -2.89
N ALA A 22 -4.48 -17.98 -4.01
CA ALA A 22 -3.68 -17.36 -5.05
C ALA A 22 -2.98 -16.08 -4.56
N LEU A 23 -3.67 -15.27 -3.78
CA LEU A 23 -3.08 -14.06 -3.19
C LEU A 23 -1.95 -14.39 -2.20
N VAL A 24 -2.09 -15.44 -1.39
CA VAL A 24 -1.00 -15.90 -0.49
C VAL A 24 0.23 -16.33 -1.30
N ARG A 25 0.03 -17.11 -2.38
CA ARG A 25 1.13 -17.48 -3.29
C ARG A 25 1.77 -16.26 -3.95
N GLN A 26 0.96 -15.29 -4.36
CA GLN A 26 1.47 -14.03 -4.92
C GLN A 26 2.29 -13.24 -3.91
N ALA A 27 1.85 -13.17 -2.65
CA ALA A 27 2.60 -12.51 -1.57
C ALA A 27 3.97 -13.17 -1.33
N ALA A 28 4.04 -14.51 -1.33
CA ALA A 28 5.30 -15.25 -1.25
C ALA A 28 6.22 -14.92 -2.44
N ARG A 29 5.67 -14.86 -3.66
CA ARG A 29 6.42 -14.46 -4.87
C ARG A 29 6.96 -13.04 -4.74
N TRP A 30 6.13 -12.08 -4.35
CA TRP A 30 6.55 -10.69 -4.11
C TRP A 30 7.68 -10.59 -3.09
N ALA A 31 7.61 -11.40 -2.03
CA ALA A 31 8.67 -11.46 -1.03
C ALA A 31 10.00 -11.97 -1.62
N THR A 32 9.96 -13.01 -2.47
CA THR A 32 11.13 -13.53 -3.19
C THR A 32 11.68 -12.52 -4.19
N GLU A 33 10.82 -11.76 -4.85
CA GLU A 33 11.19 -10.71 -5.80
C GLU A 33 11.69 -9.42 -5.13
N GLY A 34 11.64 -9.36 -3.78
CA GLY A 34 12.09 -8.23 -2.97
C GLY A 34 11.15 -7.02 -3.04
N ILE A 35 9.84 -7.22 -3.10
CA ILE A 35 8.87 -6.16 -2.86
C ILE A 35 9.02 -5.68 -1.41
N ASP A 36 9.15 -4.37 -1.21
CA ASP A 36 9.40 -3.80 0.12
C ASP A 36 8.14 -3.81 0.99
N PHE A 37 6.99 -3.44 0.40
CA PHE A 37 5.73 -3.34 1.12
C PHE A 37 4.59 -4.04 0.38
N ILE A 38 3.77 -4.76 1.15
CA ILE A 38 2.49 -5.30 0.69
C ILE A 38 1.38 -4.64 1.52
N GLN A 39 0.45 -3.97 0.85
CA GLN A 39 -0.77 -3.48 1.48
C GLN A 39 -1.90 -4.47 1.24
N LEU A 40 -2.38 -5.11 2.30
CA LEU A 40 -3.57 -5.97 2.24
C LEU A 40 -4.83 -5.09 2.25
N ARG A 41 -5.52 -5.06 1.09
CA ARG A 41 -6.67 -4.20 0.83
C ARG A 41 -7.81 -4.99 0.19
N GLU A 42 -8.46 -5.82 1.00
CA GLU A 42 -9.61 -6.64 0.61
C GLU A 42 -10.85 -6.15 1.35
N LYS A 43 -11.55 -5.17 0.74
CA LYS A 43 -12.61 -4.38 1.40
C LYS A 43 -13.89 -5.15 1.70
N ASP A 44 -14.11 -6.25 1.02
CA ASP A 44 -15.31 -7.08 1.06
C ASP A 44 -15.16 -8.31 1.96
N LEU A 45 -13.96 -8.56 2.50
CA LEU A 45 -13.76 -9.62 3.50
C LEU A 45 -14.31 -9.22 4.86
N THR A 46 -14.87 -10.20 5.56
CA THR A 46 -15.22 -10.04 6.97
C THR A 46 -13.95 -9.81 7.82
N PRO A 47 -14.05 -9.16 8.98
CA PRO A 47 -12.89 -9.01 9.88
C PRO A 47 -12.23 -10.35 10.24
N PHE A 48 -13.02 -11.41 10.39
CA PHE A 48 -12.51 -12.75 10.69
C PHE A 48 -11.69 -13.32 9.52
N ASP A 49 -12.21 -13.25 8.30
CA ASP A 49 -11.53 -13.74 7.10
C ASP A 49 -10.27 -12.92 6.81
N LEU A 50 -10.32 -11.61 7.04
CA LEU A 50 -9.17 -10.73 6.88
C LEU A 50 -8.05 -11.06 7.89
N ILE A 51 -8.39 -11.42 9.15
CA ILE A 51 -7.42 -11.90 10.13
C ILE A 51 -6.76 -13.21 9.67
N LEU A 52 -7.56 -14.17 9.19
CA LEU A 52 -7.04 -15.45 8.70
C LEU A 52 -6.10 -15.26 7.50
N LEU A 53 -6.53 -14.45 6.53
CA LEU A 53 -5.71 -14.14 5.35
C LEU A 53 -4.43 -13.39 5.73
N THR A 54 -4.51 -12.44 6.66
CA THR A 54 -3.33 -11.70 7.16
C THR A 54 -2.30 -12.66 7.74
N ARG A 55 -2.71 -13.62 8.58
CA ARG A 55 -1.81 -14.62 9.18
C ARG A 55 -1.13 -15.49 8.14
N LYS A 56 -1.88 -15.98 7.14
CA LYS A 56 -1.34 -16.76 6.03
C LYS A 56 -0.28 -15.97 5.23
N ILE A 57 -0.54 -14.69 4.96
CA ILE A 57 0.41 -13.83 4.25
C ILE A 57 1.66 -13.56 5.10
N LEU A 58 1.50 -13.28 6.40
CA LEU A 58 2.64 -13.08 7.31
C LEU A 58 3.55 -14.31 7.35
N GLU A 59 2.97 -15.52 7.41
CA GLU A 59 3.70 -16.77 7.34
C GLU A 59 4.44 -16.92 6.00
N ALA A 60 3.75 -16.63 4.89
CA ALA A 60 4.31 -16.75 3.54
C ALA A 60 5.50 -15.81 3.28
N ILE A 61 5.56 -14.66 3.97
CA ILE A 61 6.64 -13.67 3.82
C ILE A 61 7.66 -13.67 4.97
N ALA A 62 7.53 -14.58 5.95
CA ALA A 62 8.28 -14.54 7.22
C ALA A 62 9.81 -14.51 7.05
N ASN A 63 10.34 -15.14 6.00
CA ASN A 63 11.77 -15.24 5.72
C ASN A 63 12.26 -14.16 4.72
N SER A 64 11.62 -13.02 4.69
CA SER A 64 11.95 -11.91 3.79
C SER A 64 12.02 -10.57 4.51
N SER A 65 12.52 -9.55 3.82
CA SER A 65 12.46 -8.16 4.30
C SER A 65 11.12 -7.46 4.01
N THR A 66 10.21 -8.12 3.29
CA THR A 66 8.89 -7.58 2.92
C THR A 66 8.04 -7.27 4.15
N ARG A 67 7.38 -6.13 4.16
CA ARG A 67 6.53 -5.68 5.26
C ARG A 67 5.06 -5.66 4.84
N LEU A 68 4.21 -6.30 5.66
CA LEU A 68 2.76 -6.34 5.45
C LEU A 68 2.06 -5.22 6.23
N LEU A 69 1.27 -4.44 5.52
CA LEU A 69 0.48 -3.33 6.05
C LEU A 69 -1.01 -3.62 5.84
N ILE A 70 -1.84 -3.37 6.85
CA ILE A 70 -3.28 -3.59 6.74
C ILE A 70 -3.97 -2.28 6.39
N SER A 71 -4.79 -2.30 5.34
CA SER A 71 -5.53 -1.10 4.90
C SER A 71 -6.64 -0.76 5.88
N SER A 72 -6.63 0.46 6.44
CA SER A 72 -7.69 1.07 7.25
C SER A 72 -8.19 0.25 8.46
N SER A 73 -7.43 -0.77 8.90
CA SER A 73 -7.86 -1.67 9.97
C SER A 73 -6.76 -1.87 11.02
N PRO A 74 -6.44 -0.84 11.84
CA PRO A 74 -5.38 -0.94 12.83
C PRO A 74 -5.64 -2.00 13.90
N GLY A 75 -6.90 -2.29 14.23
CA GLY A 75 -7.26 -3.39 15.15
C GLY A 75 -6.82 -4.75 14.62
N ILE A 76 -7.05 -5.02 13.34
CA ILE A 76 -6.60 -6.27 12.70
C ILE A 76 -5.08 -6.33 12.62
N ALA A 77 -4.43 -5.22 12.27
CA ALA A 77 -2.97 -5.15 12.22
C ALA A 77 -2.34 -5.50 13.58
N ILE A 78 -2.88 -4.97 14.68
CA ILE A 78 -2.44 -5.28 16.05
C ILE A 78 -2.73 -6.74 16.41
N THR A 79 -3.95 -7.23 16.18
CA THR A 79 -4.36 -8.61 16.49
C THR A 79 -3.51 -9.67 15.78
N THR A 80 -2.98 -9.34 14.61
CA THR A 80 -2.17 -10.25 13.79
C THR A 80 -0.67 -10.00 13.89
N ALA A 81 -0.26 -8.97 14.65
CA ALA A 81 1.11 -8.46 14.68
C ALA A 81 1.66 -8.13 13.29
N ALA A 82 0.81 -7.60 12.39
CA ALA A 82 1.24 -7.10 11.10
C ALA A 82 2.20 -5.91 11.26
N HIS A 83 3.07 -5.68 10.28
CA HIS A 83 4.14 -4.70 10.37
C HIS A 83 3.67 -3.24 10.42
N GLY A 84 2.38 -2.99 10.09
CA GLY A 84 1.84 -1.63 10.15
C GLY A 84 0.48 -1.47 9.49
N VAL A 85 0.14 -0.23 9.20
CA VAL A 85 -1.17 0.18 8.70
C VAL A 85 -1.03 1.17 7.54
N HIS A 86 -1.89 1.03 6.54
CA HIS A 86 -2.11 2.06 5.54
C HIS A 86 -3.39 2.83 5.87
N LEU A 87 -3.31 4.15 5.99
CA LEU A 87 -4.42 5.06 6.21
C LEU A 87 -4.87 5.68 4.89
N THR A 88 -6.17 5.77 4.69
CA THR A 88 -6.77 6.50 3.57
C THR A 88 -7.13 7.92 4.01
N SER A 89 -7.51 8.80 3.08
CA SER A 89 -8.03 10.15 3.37
C SER A 89 -9.45 10.17 3.96
N ALA A 90 -10.03 8.99 4.31
CA ALA A 90 -11.36 8.92 4.89
C ALA A 90 -11.42 9.59 6.27
N PRO A 91 -12.51 10.30 6.60
CA PRO A 91 -12.69 10.91 7.91
C PRO A 91 -12.80 9.85 9.03
N ASN A 92 -12.54 10.28 10.27
CA ASN A 92 -12.69 9.45 11.49
C ASN A 92 -11.75 8.25 11.61
N GLN A 93 -10.62 8.25 10.91
CA GLN A 93 -9.58 7.26 11.14
C GLN A 93 -8.73 7.63 12.36
N PRO A 94 -8.17 6.63 13.07
CA PRO A 94 -7.20 6.90 14.13
C PRO A 94 -5.98 7.62 13.55
N THR A 95 -5.45 8.57 14.32
CA THR A 95 -4.20 9.26 13.94
C THR A 95 -3.00 8.32 14.01
N ALA A 96 -1.92 8.66 13.32
CA ALA A 96 -0.67 7.90 13.39
C ALA A 96 -0.16 7.77 14.84
N THR A 97 -0.27 8.84 15.65
CA THR A 97 0.08 8.81 17.07
C THR A 97 -0.75 7.80 17.88
N GLN A 98 -2.06 7.76 17.65
CA GLN A 98 -2.93 6.79 18.32
C GLN A 98 -2.61 5.35 17.92
N ILE A 99 -2.26 5.10 16.66
CA ILE A 99 -1.88 3.77 16.18
C ILE A 99 -0.56 3.34 16.83
N ARG A 100 0.47 4.19 16.86
CA ARG A 100 1.74 3.90 17.53
C ARG A 100 1.53 3.59 19.00
N HIS A 101 0.72 4.38 19.69
CA HIS A 101 0.39 4.14 21.10
C HIS A 101 -0.26 2.76 21.31
N ARG A 102 -1.22 2.37 20.47
CA ARG A 102 -1.88 1.04 20.53
C ARG A 102 -0.91 -0.11 20.25
N TYR A 103 0.04 0.05 19.32
CA TYR A 103 1.07 -0.95 19.08
C TYR A 103 1.99 -1.10 20.30
N ALA A 104 2.40 0.00 20.91
CA ALA A 104 3.21 0.00 22.14
C ALA A 104 2.47 -0.68 23.30
N GLN A 105 1.17 -0.39 23.49
CA GLN A 105 0.33 -1.06 24.50
C GLN A 105 0.24 -2.57 24.29
N ALA A 106 0.27 -3.03 23.02
CA ALA A 106 0.27 -4.44 22.65
C ALA A 106 1.69 -5.08 22.70
N SER A 107 2.70 -4.34 23.14
CA SER A 107 4.11 -4.77 23.14
C SER A 107 4.63 -5.18 21.77
N LEU A 108 4.09 -4.58 20.70
CA LEU A 108 4.51 -4.80 19.32
C LEU A 108 5.59 -3.78 18.91
N PRO A 109 6.43 -4.12 17.93
CA PRO A 109 7.37 -3.17 17.33
C PRO A 109 6.68 -1.91 16.81
N ASP A 110 7.42 -0.80 16.72
CA ASP A 110 6.91 0.45 16.18
C ASP A 110 6.37 0.25 14.75
N PRO A 111 5.10 0.60 14.46
CA PRO A 111 4.47 0.26 13.20
C PRO A 111 4.93 1.14 12.05
N ILE A 112 4.97 0.57 10.86
CA ILE A 112 5.03 1.31 9.60
C ILE A 112 3.65 1.90 9.33
N ILE A 113 3.56 3.22 9.20
CA ILE A 113 2.30 3.90 8.92
C ILE A 113 2.45 4.65 7.61
N THR A 114 1.67 4.25 6.61
CA THR A 114 1.60 4.94 5.34
C THR A 114 0.25 5.60 5.14
N VAL A 115 0.19 6.71 4.39
CA VAL A 115 -1.06 7.43 4.14
C VAL A 115 -1.24 7.72 2.66
N SER A 116 -2.49 7.71 2.18
CA SER A 116 -2.83 8.21 0.85
C SER A 116 -3.00 9.72 0.89
N CYS A 117 -2.41 10.44 -0.07
CA CYS A 117 -2.63 11.85 -0.31
C CYS A 117 -2.96 12.09 -1.78
N HIS A 118 -3.90 13.01 -2.04
CA HIS A 118 -4.40 13.35 -3.37
C HIS A 118 -4.14 14.80 -3.73
N THR A 119 -3.80 15.63 -2.74
CA THR A 119 -3.54 17.07 -2.87
C THR A 119 -2.29 17.45 -2.07
N LEU A 120 -1.69 18.60 -2.39
CA LEU A 120 -0.56 19.16 -1.62
C LEU A 120 -0.96 19.49 -0.19
N ALA A 121 -2.17 19.98 0.03
CA ALA A 121 -2.68 20.27 1.37
C ALA A 121 -2.74 19.01 2.25
N GLU A 122 -3.15 17.86 1.67
CA GLU A 122 -3.11 16.57 2.38
C GLU A 122 -1.68 16.13 2.68
N VAL A 123 -0.73 16.38 1.77
CA VAL A 123 0.70 16.08 2.00
C VAL A 123 1.24 16.93 3.15
N GLU A 124 0.98 18.23 3.16
CA GLU A 124 1.38 19.14 4.24
C GLU A 124 0.79 18.72 5.59
N GLN A 125 -0.48 18.35 5.62
CA GLN A 125 -1.11 17.81 6.82
C GLN A 125 -0.49 16.48 7.26
N ALA A 126 -0.26 15.56 6.33
CA ALA A 126 0.31 14.25 6.62
C ALA A 126 1.72 14.34 7.21
N ARG A 127 2.58 15.24 6.70
CA ARG A 127 3.95 15.42 7.19
C ARG A 127 4.03 15.88 8.65
N THR A 128 2.97 16.43 9.22
CA THR A 128 2.93 16.80 10.65
C THR A 128 2.68 15.62 11.56
N GLN A 129 2.35 14.45 11.00
CA GLN A 129 2.06 13.23 11.72
C GLN A 129 3.30 12.32 11.74
N PRO A 130 3.47 11.45 12.76
CA PRO A 130 4.58 10.49 12.80
C PRO A 130 4.32 9.30 11.85
N ILE A 131 4.28 9.58 10.54
CA ILE A 131 4.09 8.59 9.46
C ILE A 131 5.43 8.16 8.87
N THR A 132 5.41 7.03 8.17
CA THR A 132 6.60 6.44 7.54
C THR A 132 6.72 6.83 6.07
N ALA A 133 5.61 6.90 5.35
CA ALA A 133 5.59 7.25 3.92
C ALA A 133 4.23 7.73 3.45
N ILE A 134 4.22 8.41 2.30
CA ILE A 134 3.02 8.89 1.62
C ILE A 134 2.86 8.14 0.28
N LEU A 135 1.64 7.73 -0.05
CA LEU A 135 1.23 7.30 -1.39
C LEU A 135 0.50 8.44 -2.07
N PHE A 136 1.13 9.08 -3.05
CA PHE A 136 0.55 10.20 -3.78
C PHE A 136 -0.14 9.72 -5.06
N ALA A 137 -1.42 9.99 -5.22
CA ALA A 137 -2.26 9.45 -6.29
C ALA A 137 -3.42 10.39 -6.67
N PRO A 138 -3.89 10.33 -7.92
CA PRO A 138 -3.32 9.60 -9.06
C PRO A 138 -2.27 10.44 -9.80
N VAL A 139 -1.08 9.89 -10.06
CA VAL A 139 -0.03 10.62 -10.82
C VAL A 139 -0.37 10.67 -12.30
N PHE A 140 -0.68 9.52 -12.90
CA PHE A 140 -1.10 9.44 -14.28
C PHE A 140 -2.59 9.11 -14.37
N GLU A 141 -3.13 9.37 -15.55
CA GLU A 141 -4.50 9.00 -15.85
C GLU A 141 -4.76 7.52 -15.61
N LYS A 142 -5.87 7.22 -14.98
CA LYS A 142 -6.30 5.86 -14.75
C LYS A 142 -7.34 5.46 -15.80
N SER A 143 -6.94 4.53 -16.66
CA SER A 143 -7.85 3.84 -17.56
C SER A 143 -8.12 2.41 -17.08
N ILE A 144 -9.37 1.99 -17.05
CA ILE A 144 -9.79 0.60 -16.79
C ILE A 144 -10.59 0.16 -18.01
N SER A 145 -10.13 -0.91 -18.69
CA SER A 145 -10.77 -1.45 -19.90
C SER A 145 -11.01 -0.39 -21.00
N GLY A 146 -10.05 0.55 -21.16
CA GLY A 146 -10.13 1.61 -22.17
C GLY A 146 -11.03 2.79 -21.81
N GLN A 147 -11.65 2.80 -20.63
CA GLN A 147 -12.44 3.93 -20.13
C GLN A 147 -11.62 4.77 -19.15
N HIS A 148 -11.64 6.10 -19.33
CA HIS A 148 -11.06 7.05 -18.41
C HIS A 148 -11.81 7.04 -17.07
N VAL A 149 -11.11 6.72 -16.00
CA VAL A 149 -11.72 6.61 -14.65
C VAL A 149 -11.38 7.82 -13.78
N ALA A 150 -10.18 8.38 -13.94
CA ALA A 150 -9.75 9.58 -13.23
C ALA A 150 -8.59 10.25 -14.00
N PRO A 151 -8.58 11.59 -14.12
CA PRO A 151 -7.44 12.32 -14.64
C PRO A 151 -6.25 12.17 -13.69
N GLY A 152 -5.03 12.14 -14.23
CA GLY A 152 -3.81 12.22 -13.44
C GLY A 152 -3.50 13.65 -13.02
N THR A 153 -2.83 13.82 -11.90
CA THR A 153 -2.35 15.14 -11.43
C THR A 153 -1.05 15.56 -12.14
N GLY A 154 -0.34 14.62 -12.72
CA GLY A 154 0.90 14.84 -13.47
C GLY A 154 2.17 14.80 -12.61
N LEU A 155 3.30 14.78 -13.32
CA LEU A 155 4.63 14.69 -12.70
C LEU A 155 5.04 15.96 -11.96
N ASP A 156 4.53 17.13 -12.35
CA ASP A 156 4.84 18.38 -11.67
C ASP A 156 4.23 18.41 -10.28
N HIS A 157 2.97 18.00 -10.12
CA HIS A 157 2.35 17.85 -8.81
C HIS A 157 3.02 16.76 -7.97
N LEU A 158 3.49 15.67 -8.60
CA LEU A 158 4.29 14.66 -7.87
C LEU A 158 5.58 15.28 -7.34
N ARG A 159 6.27 16.10 -8.13
CA ARG A 159 7.51 16.78 -7.71
C ARG A 159 7.26 17.74 -6.54
N GLU A 160 6.17 18.53 -6.62
CA GLU A 160 5.76 19.42 -5.53
C GLU A 160 5.41 18.61 -4.27
N ALA A 161 4.68 17.50 -4.40
CA ALA A 161 4.35 16.61 -3.29
C ALA A 161 5.61 16.00 -2.64
N CYS A 162 6.60 15.57 -3.42
CA CYS A 162 7.86 15.05 -2.91
C CYS A 162 8.64 16.12 -2.15
N THR A 163 8.66 17.35 -2.68
CA THR A 163 9.33 18.50 -2.03
C THR A 163 8.62 18.86 -0.71
N ALA A 164 7.29 18.96 -0.74
CA ALA A 164 6.50 19.30 0.45
C ALA A 164 6.57 18.22 1.53
N ALA A 165 6.67 16.94 1.16
CA ALA A 165 6.74 15.82 2.09
C ALA A 165 8.09 15.67 2.79
N ALA A 166 9.17 16.23 2.24
CA ALA A 166 10.53 15.98 2.73
C ALA A 166 10.66 16.20 4.26
N PRO A 167 11.31 15.28 4.99
CA PRO A 167 12.09 14.11 4.54
C PRO A 167 11.26 12.80 4.37
N ILE A 168 9.95 12.83 4.46
CA ILE A 168 9.10 11.64 4.37
C ILE A 168 9.08 11.14 2.92
N PRO A 169 9.38 9.86 2.65
CA PRO A 169 9.38 9.31 1.31
C PRO A 169 7.97 9.27 0.70
N VAL A 170 7.89 9.59 -0.61
CA VAL A 170 6.66 9.57 -1.39
C VAL A 170 6.71 8.44 -2.41
N PHE A 171 5.67 7.64 -2.47
CA PHE A 171 5.43 6.65 -3.52
C PHE A 171 4.47 7.21 -4.58
N ALA A 172 4.86 7.10 -5.84
CA ALA A 172 3.96 7.42 -6.95
C ALA A 172 2.92 6.30 -7.15
N LEU A 173 1.64 6.65 -7.20
CA LEU A 173 0.54 5.70 -7.39
C LEU A 173 -0.48 6.26 -8.40
N GLY A 174 -1.14 5.39 -9.15
CA GLY A 174 -2.17 5.72 -10.14
C GLY A 174 -1.59 5.88 -11.54
N GLY A 175 -1.97 4.98 -12.46
CA GLY A 175 -1.50 4.92 -13.82
C GLY A 175 0.01 4.65 -13.99
N VAL A 176 0.69 4.29 -12.90
CA VAL A 176 2.13 3.95 -12.93
C VAL A 176 2.33 2.61 -13.63
N THR A 177 3.31 2.57 -14.54
CA THR A 177 3.78 1.40 -15.28
C THR A 177 5.30 1.28 -15.13
N LEU A 178 5.88 0.18 -15.57
CA LEU A 178 7.34 0.04 -15.60
C LEU A 178 7.99 1.09 -16.53
N ASP A 179 7.32 1.42 -17.64
CA ASP A 179 7.84 2.36 -18.66
C ASP A 179 7.86 3.81 -18.16
N ASN A 180 6.88 4.22 -17.33
CA ASN A 180 6.83 5.58 -16.79
C ASN A 180 7.46 5.71 -15.39
N THR A 181 7.92 4.61 -14.79
CA THR A 181 8.61 4.59 -13.49
C THR A 181 9.82 5.54 -13.46
N PRO A 182 10.73 5.57 -14.47
CA PRO A 182 11.86 6.49 -14.45
C PRO A 182 11.45 7.95 -14.30
N GLN A 183 10.32 8.36 -14.88
CA GLN A 183 9.78 9.72 -14.78
C GLN A 183 9.31 10.04 -13.34
N CYS A 184 8.67 9.07 -12.67
CA CYS A 184 8.28 9.22 -11.26
C CYS A 184 9.49 9.43 -10.35
N LEU A 185 10.56 8.63 -10.56
CA LEU A 185 11.79 8.75 -9.79
C LEU A 185 12.50 10.08 -10.05
N ALA A 186 12.54 10.53 -11.30
CA ALA A 186 13.08 11.84 -11.67
C ALA A 186 12.27 13.02 -11.08
N ALA A 187 10.99 12.81 -10.80
CA ALA A 187 10.16 13.77 -10.07
C ALA A 187 10.38 13.75 -8.55
N GLY A 188 11.24 12.86 -8.03
CA GLY A 188 11.60 12.79 -6.61
C GLY A 188 10.91 11.67 -5.82
N ALA A 189 10.09 10.83 -6.46
CA ALA A 189 9.47 9.70 -5.78
C ALA A 189 10.54 8.71 -5.28
N ALA A 190 10.41 8.24 -4.03
CA ALA A 190 11.28 7.22 -3.45
C ALA A 190 10.99 5.83 -4.02
N GLY A 191 9.81 5.66 -4.60
CA GLY A 191 9.37 4.40 -5.17
C GLY A 191 8.02 4.49 -5.86
N ILE A 192 7.53 3.34 -6.26
CA ILE A 192 6.26 3.18 -6.97
C ILE A 192 5.32 2.25 -6.22
N ALA A 193 4.02 2.54 -6.35
CA ALA A 193 2.97 1.70 -5.78
C ALA A 193 1.95 1.31 -6.86
N GLY A 194 1.35 0.13 -6.72
CA GLY A 194 0.33 -0.29 -7.67
C GLY A 194 -0.40 -1.56 -7.28
N ILE A 195 -1.62 -1.70 -7.82
CA ILE A 195 -2.43 -2.91 -7.71
C ILE A 195 -2.03 -3.89 -8.81
N ARG A 196 -2.13 -3.46 -10.07
CA ARG A 196 -1.86 -4.32 -11.24
C ARG A 196 -0.39 -4.35 -11.64
N LEU A 197 0.39 -3.35 -11.23
CA LEU A 197 1.79 -3.17 -11.60
C LEU A 197 2.66 -4.38 -11.22
N PHE A 198 2.36 -5.01 -10.08
CA PHE A 198 3.10 -6.17 -9.57
C PHE A 198 2.28 -7.47 -9.64
N HIS A 199 1.09 -7.41 -10.24
CA HIS A 199 0.24 -8.59 -10.34
C HIS A 199 0.73 -9.51 -11.46
N HIS A 200 1.09 -10.73 -11.10
CA HIS A 200 1.41 -11.78 -12.08
C HIS A 200 0.17 -12.64 -12.30
N THR A 201 -0.35 -12.63 -13.51
CA THR A 201 -1.32 -13.66 -13.92
C THR A 201 -0.55 -14.97 -14.08
N ASP A 202 -0.86 -15.97 -13.25
CA ASP A 202 -0.43 -17.33 -13.53
C ASP A 202 -0.99 -17.70 -14.91
N ARG A 203 -0.14 -17.70 -15.94
CA ARG A 203 -0.45 -18.42 -17.16
C ARG A 203 -0.35 -19.89 -16.80
N LEU A 204 -1.50 -20.51 -16.56
CA LEU A 204 -1.65 -21.96 -16.51
C LEU A 204 -1.23 -22.56 -17.86
#